data_f9fb9215358eeeccfe2eeda471422002
#
_entry.id   f9fb9215358eeeccfe2eeda471422002
#
_cell.length_a   1.000
_cell.length_b   1.000
_cell.length_c   1.000
_cell.angle_alpha   90.00
_cell.angle_beta   90.00
_cell.angle_gamma   90.00
#
_symmetry.space_group_name_H-M   'P 1'
#
loop_
_entity.id
_entity.type
_entity.pdbx_description
1 polymer ?
#
loop_
_entity_poly.entity_id
_entity_poly.type
_entity_poly.pdbx_seq_one_letter_code
_entity_poly.pdbx_strand_id
1 'polypeptide(L)'
;MISEIAWADGRCVRFDEVSLSPATHGLSYATSVFDGIRTYGGSIFKCDDHIARLRRSAELFGHTVHYSDADLADACRELVRANDLTDAYIKCLVFYDDTDVSFKAQGSSSKVVLFALPFPSYSAAEHYRLSTATWRRAPASCHPYQAKTSSTYALSYLSHRGRADGYDDVLFLSTADAVCESSGRMCSSSRETHCSRPLPNWPRRDYPKGGHR
;
A
#
# COMPACT_ATOMS: atom_id res chain seq x y z
N MET A 1 -0.74 16.39 7.12
CA MET A 1 -2.11 16.04 7.56
C MET A 1 -2.83 15.36 6.42
N ILE A 2 -3.81 14.49 6.72
CA ILE A 2 -4.73 13.93 5.71
C ILE A 2 -5.57 15.09 5.16
N SER A 3 -5.88 15.04 3.87
CA SER A 3 -6.72 16.07 3.20
C SER A 3 -8.18 16.00 3.65
N GLU A 4 -8.91 17.08 3.49
CA GLU A 4 -10.28 17.22 4.01
C GLU A 4 -11.29 16.35 3.27
N ILE A 5 -11.06 16.11 1.98
CA ILE A 5 -11.97 15.32 1.14
C ILE A 5 -11.40 13.93 0.93
N ALA A 6 -12.24 12.92 1.08
CA ALA A 6 -12.06 11.54 0.69
C ALA A 6 -13.02 11.20 -0.46
N TRP A 7 -12.72 10.14 -1.19
CA TRP A 7 -13.67 9.48 -2.07
C TRP A 7 -14.10 8.17 -1.40
N ALA A 8 -15.39 8.00 -1.20
CA ALA A 8 -15.95 6.82 -0.56
C ALA A 8 -17.17 6.34 -1.35
N ASP A 9 -17.11 5.10 -1.81
CA ASP A 9 -18.20 4.39 -2.47
C ASP A 9 -18.93 5.21 -3.55
N GLY A 10 -18.17 5.76 -4.48
CA GLY A 10 -18.69 6.42 -5.69
C GLY A 10 -18.82 7.93 -5.60
N ARG A 11 -18.44 8.58 -4.48
CA ARG A 11 -18.55 10.04 -4.32
C ARG A 11 -17.47 10.63 -3.43
N CYS A 12 -17.17 11.91 -3.66
CA CYS A 12 -16.39 12.71 -2.72
C CYS A 12 -17.24 13.06 -1.49
N VAL A 13 -16.64 12.89 -0.31
CA VAL A 13 -17.22 13.20 1.00
C VAL A 13 -16.17 13.88 1.87
N ARG A 14 -16.56 14.49 2.97
CA ARG A 14 -15.58 14.94 3.96
C ARG A 14 -14.91 13.71 4.59
N PHE A 15 -13.61 13.80 4.84
CA PHE A 15 -12.84 12.68 5.41
C PHE A 15 -13.36 12.28 6.79
N ASP A 16 -13.82 13.24 7.60
CA ASP A 16 -14.37 13.01 8.93
C ASP A 16 -15.78 12.37 8.92
N GLU A 17 -16.45 12.33 7.76
CA GLU A 17 -17.72 11.62 7.57
C GLU A 17 -17.53 10.15 7.21
N VAL A 18 -16.28 9.73 6.85
CA VAL A 18 -15.99 8.32 6.56
C VAL A 18 -15.96 7.52 7.84
N SER A 19 -16.97 6.71 8.05
CA SER A 19 -17.11 5.86 9.24
C SER A 19 -16.87 4.38 8.90
N LEU A 20 -16.34 3.64 9.87
CA LEU A 20 -16.12 2.20 9.80
C LEU A 20 -16.77 1.53 10.99
N SER A 21 -17.38 0.37 10.75
CA SER A 21 -17.85 -0.49 11.86
C SER A 21 -16.64 -1.07 12.60
N PRO A 22 -16.63 -1.07 13.95
CA PRO A 22 -15.63 -1.80 14.72
C PRO A 22 -15.62 -3.32 14.43
N ALA A 23 -16.73 -3.85 13.91
CA ALA A 23 -16.84 -5.26 13.53
C ALA A 23 -16.26 -5.60 12.16
N THR A 24 -15.75 -4.60 11.40
CA THR A 24 -15.15 -4.89 10.09
C THR A 24 -14.01 -5.89 10.18
N HIS A 25 -13.98 -6.86 9.27
CA HIS A 25 -12.90 -7.83 9.13
C HIS A 25 -11.54 -7.18 8.95
N GLY A 26 -11.48 -6.04 8.29
CA GLY A 26 -10.25 -5.29 8.07
C GLY A 26 -9.56 -4.92 9.37
N LEU A 27 -10.33 -4.60 10.41
CA LEU A 27 -9.83 -4.25 11.75
C LEU A 27 -9.50 -5.50 12.57
N SER A 28 -10.39 -6.49 12.59
CA SER A 28 -10.27 -7.67 13.46
C SER A 28 -9.29 -8.71 12.91
N TYR A 29 -9.27 -8.92 11.59
CA TYR A 29 -8.52 -9.99 10.93
C TYR A 29 -7.51 -9.50 9.89
N ALA A 30 -7.34 -8.18 9.76
CA ALA A 30 -6.42 -7.54 8.82
C ALA A 30 -6.62 -8.01 7.35
N THR A 31 -7.86 -8.29 6.96
CA THR A 31 -8.22 -8.74 5.61
C THR A 31 -8.29 -7.63 4.59
N SER A 32 -8.19 -6.38 5.02
CA SER A 32 -8.17 -5.24 4.10
C SER A 32 -6.96 -5.27 3.19
N VAL A 33 -7.17 -4.84 1.94
CA VAL A 33 -6.11 -4.62 0.96
C VAL A 33 -6.00 -3.15 0.63
N PHE A 34 -4.83 -2.73 0.17
CA PHE A 34 -4.65 -1.32 -0.17
C PHE A 34 -3.59 -1.12 -1.25
N ASP A 35 -3.60 0.05 -1.83
CA ASP A 35 -2.49 0.52 -2.64
C ASP A 35 -2.11 1.96 -2.28
N GLY A 36 -0.89 2.33 -2.62
CA GLY A 36 -0.39 3.68 -2.42
C GLY A 36 0.13 4.24 -3.73
N ILE A 37 -0.45 5.35 -4.18
CA ILE A 37 -0.17 5.98 -5.45
C ILE A 37 0.43 7.36 -5.21
N ARG A 38 1.46 7.72 -5.96
CA ARG A 38 2.06 9.05 -5.88
C ARG A 38 1.58 9.95 -7.00
N THR A 39 1.46 11.25 -6.68
CA THR A 39 1.41 12.30 -7.68
C THR A 39 2.69 13.10 -7.68
N TYR A 40 3.06 13.62 -8.83
CA TYR A 40 4.21 14.49 -9.04
C TYR A 40 3.77 15.64 -9.96
N GLY A 41 3.82 16.87 -9.46
CA GLY A 41 3.35 18.03 -10.20
C GLY A 41 1.89 17.90 -10.70
N GLY A 42 1.01 17.29 -9.91
CA GLY A 42 -0.38 17.02 -10.25
C GLY A 42 -0.62 15.79 -11.12
N SER A 43 0.42 15.16 -11.67
CA SER A 43 0.29 13.94 -12.48
C SER A 43 0.34 12.70 -11.62
N ILE A 44 -0.65 11.81 -11.75
CA ILE A 44 -0.71 10.54 -11.01
C ILE A 44 0.23 9.54 -11.68
N PHE A 45 1.22 9.08 -10.93
CA PHE A 45 2.23 8.15 -11.47
C PHE A 45 1.66 6.73 -11.57
N LYS A 46 1.68 6.16 -12.77
CA LYS A 46 1.29 4.75 -13.05
C LYS A 46 -0.04 4.33 -12.42
N CYS A 47 -1.06 5.19 -12.53
CA CYS A 47 -2.36 4.99 -11.90
C CYS A 47 -2.94 3.61 -12.24
N ASP A 48 -2.96 3.24 -13.52
CA ASP A 48 -3.55 1.99 -14.00
C ASP A 48 -2.84 0.75 -13.43
N ASP A 49 -1.50 0.77 -13.35
CA ASP A 49 -0.72 -0.32 -12.77
C ASP A 49 -1.05 -0.52 -11.28
N HIS A 50 -1.23 0.58 -10.53
CA HIS A 50 -1.59 0.56 -9.12
C HIS A 50 -3.03 0.05 -8.92
N ILE A 51 -3.98 0.50 -9.72
CA ILE A 51 -5.37 0.04 -9.67
C ILE A 51 -5.46 -1.45 -10.01
N ALA A 52 -4.78 -1.88 -11.06
CA ALA A 52 -4.73 -3.30 -11.41
C ALA A 52 -4.13 -4.16 -10.29
N ARG A 53 -3.12 -3.66 -9.56
CA ARG A 53 -2.58 -4.36 -8.39
C ARG A 53 -3.56 -4.37 -7.22
N LEU A 54 -4.24 -3.26 -6.95
CA LEU A 54 -5.28 -3.19 -5.94
C LEU A 54 -6.38 -4.23 -6.21
N ARG A 55 -6.85 -4.30 -7.45
CA ARG A 55 -7.88 -5.28 -7.87
C ARG A 55 -7.42 -6.71 -7.67
N ARG A 56 -6.23 -7.08 -8.14
CA ARG A 56 -5.67 -8.43 -7.91
C ARG A 56 -5.54 -8.75 -6.43
N SER A 57 -5.15 -7.76 -5.61
CA SER A 57 -5.08 -7.93 -4.16
C SER A 57 -6.45 -8.16 -3.54
N ALA A 58 -7.46 -7.42 -4.01
CA ALA A 58 -8.85 -7.54 -3.58
C ALA A 58 -9.41 -8.92 -3.92
N GLU A 59 -9.26 -9.36 -5.16
CA GLU A 59 -9.70 -10.68 -5.64
C GLU A 59 -9.08 -11.82 -4.83
N LEU A 60 -7.77 -11.76 -4.55
CA LEU A 60 -7.08 -12.78 -3.76
C LEU A 60 -7.60 -12.88 -2.32
N PHE A 61 -8.11 -11.78 -1.77
CA PHE A 61 -8.70 -11.73 -0.43
C PHE A 61 -10.23 -11.85 -0.44
N GLY A 62 -10.83 -12.20 -1.61
CA GLY A 62 -12.26 -12.46 -1.74
C GLY A 62 -13.13 -11.21 -1.80
N HIS A 63 -12.52 -10.02 -1.93
CA HIS A 63 -13.27 -8.77 -2.08
C HIS A 63 -13.86 -8.64 -3.48
N THR A 64 -15.09 -8.15 -3.56
CA THR A 64 -15.71 -7.73 -4.80
C THR A 64 -15.68 -6.21 -4.92
N VAL A 65 -14.92 -5.71 -5.88
CA VAL A 65 -14.84 -4.27 -6.19
C VAL A 65 -15.79 -3.96 -7.35
N HIS A 66 -16.87 -3.23 -7.08
CA HIS A 66 -17.94 -2.95 -8.04
C HIS A 66 -17.64 -1.80 -9.01
N TYR A 67 -16.50 -1.14 -8.86
CA TYR A 67 -16.04 -0.05 -9.73
C TYR A 67 -15.10 -0.60 -10.80
N SER A 68 -15.20 -0.09 -12.02
CA SER A 68 -14.22 -0.39 -13.07
C SER A 68 -12.86 0.24 -12.78
N ASP A 69 -11.82 -0.19 -13.48
CA ASP A 69 -10.48 0.42 -13.34
C ASP A 69 -10.49 1.89 -13.75
N ALA A 70 -11.32 2.24 -14.74
CA ALA A 70 -11.53 3.63 -15.19
C ALA A 70 -12.20 4.47 -14.09
N ASP A 71 -13.25 3.95 -13.44
CA ASP A 71 -13.92 4.65 -12.34
C ASP A 71 -12.96 4.93 -11.17
N LEU A 72 -12.11 3.97 -10.82
CA LEU A 72 -11.11 4.15 -9.76
C LEU A 72 -10.00 5.14 -10.16
N ALA A 73 -9.61 5.15 -11.44
CA ALA A 73 -8.66 6.13 -11.94
C ALA A 73 -9.25 7.55 -11.92
N ASP A 74 -10.52 7.69 -12.29
CA ASP A 74 -11.24 8.97 -12.20
C ASP A 74 -11.42 9.41 -10.74
N ALA A 75 -11.75 8.49 -9.83
CA ALA A 75 -11.80 8.77 -8.39
C ALA A 75 -10.45 9.32 -7.86
N CYS A 76 -9.32 8.76 -8.29
CA CYS A 76 -8.00 9.28 -7.93
C CYS A 76 -7.81 10.72 -8.45
N ARG A 77 -8.20 11.00 -9.70
CA ARG A 77 -8.09 12.35 -10.30
C ARG A 77 -9.00 13.35 -9.60
N GLU A 78 -10.24 12.95 -9.31
CA GLU A 78 -11.22 13.77 -8.61
C GLU A 78 -10.72 14.10 -7.19
N LEU A 79 -10.20 13.13 -6.46
CA LEU A 79 -9.65 13.31 -5.13
C LEU A 79 -8.50 14.34 -5.10
N VAL A 80 -7.57 14.25 -6.05
CA VAL A 80 -6.44 15.17 -6.18
C VAL A 80 -6.93 16.58 -6.44
N ARG A 81 -7.91 16.75 -7.35
CA ARG A 81 -8.52 18.06 -7.67
C ARG A 81 -9.31 18.65 -6.51
N ALA A 82 -10.14 17.83 -5.85
CA ALA A 82 -10.98 18.28 -4.75
C ALA A 82 -10.19 18.80 -3.55
N ASN A 83 -8.93 18.35 -3.40
CA ASN A 83 -8.03 18.76 -2.32
C ASN A 83 -6.91 19.71 -2.77
N ASP A 84 -6.93 20.19 -4.01
CA ASP A 84 -5.90 21.07 -4.60
C ASP A 84 -4.47 20.55 -4.40
N LEU A 85 -4.24 19.28 -4.67
CA LEU A 85 -2.96 18.61 -4.43
C LEU A 85 -2.12 18.52 -5.71
N THR A 86 -0.81 18.78 -5.57
CA THR A 86 0.18 18.59 -6.65
C THR A 86 1.08 17.38 -6.37
N ASP A 87 1.84 17.42 -5.27
CA ASP A 87 2.67 16.31 -4.82
C ASP A 87 1.99 15.62 -3.64
N ALA A 88 1.43 14.45 -3.87
CA ALA A 88 0.60 13.76 -2.90
C ALA A 88 0.88 12.26 -2.85
N TYR A 89 0.43 11.66 -1.77
CA TYR A 89 0.25 10.25 -1.62
C TYR A 89 -1.24 9.95 -1.51
N ILE A 90 -1.76 9.18 -2.44
CA ILE A 90 -3.13 8.67 -2.43
C ILE A 90 -3.10 7.26 -1.84
N LYS A 91 -3.91 7.01 -0.84
CA LYS A 91 -4.14 5.67 -0.30
C LYS A 91 -5.51 5.17 -0.73
N CYS A 92 -5.50 4.05 -1.45
CA CYS A 92 -6.72 3.34 -1.84
C CYS A 92 -6.89 2.14 -0.91
N LEU A 93 -8.05 2.02 -0.26
CA LEU A 93 -8.39 0.94 0.66
C LEU A 93 -9.59 0.16 0.12
N VAL A 94 -9.54 -1.17 0.24
CA VAL A 94 -10.69 -2.06 0.06
C VAL A 94 -10.82 -2.94 1.30
N PHE A 95 -12.01 -2.96 1.88
CA PHE A 95 -12.30 -3.73 3.08
C PHE A 95 -13.76 -4.15 3.11
N TYR A 96 -14.10 -5.19 3.88
CA TYR A 96 -15.50 -5.57 4.10
C TYR A 96 -16.19 -4.56 5.02
N ASP A 97 -17.35 -4.07 4.58
CA ASP A 97 -18.21 -3.16 5.37
C ASP A 97 -19.29 -3.92 6.15
N ASP A 98 -19.04 -5.17 6.43
CA ASP A 98 -19.96 -6.04 7.10
C ASP A 98 -19.76 -6.00 8.62
N THR A 99 -20.85 -6.29 9.35
CA THR A 99 -20.84 -6.54 10.78
C THR A 99 -20.73 -8.03 11.13
N ASP A 100 -20.65 -8.90 10.12
CA ASP A 100 -20.43 -10.33 10.32
C ASP A 100 -18.94 -10.59 10.64
N VAL A 101 -18.68 -10.97 11.89
CA VAL A 101 -17.33 -11.32 12.37
C VAL A 101 -16.97 -12.79 12.07
N SER A 102 -17.80 -13.52 11.35
CA SER A 102 -17.51 -14.92 11.01
C SER A 102 -16.53 -15.03 9.84
N PHE A 103 -15.76 -16.12 9.79
CA PHE A 103 -14.90 -16.42 8.63
C PHE A 103 -15.70 -16.84 7.38
N LYS A 104 -17.04 -16.89 7.47
CA LYS A 104 -17.93 -17.23 6.35
C LYS A 104 -18.43 -16.00 5.60
N ALA A 105 -17.72 -14.89 5.64
CA ALA A 105 -18.11 -13.61 5.01
C ALA A 105 -18.43 -13.69 3.50
N GLN A 106 -19.03 -14.79 3.05
CA GLN A 106 -19.50 -14.99 1.68
C GLN A 106 -20.69 -14.06 1.41
N GLY A 107 -20.50 -13.14 0.48
CA GLY A 107 -21.51 -12.16 0.10
C GLY A 107 -21.41 -10.84 0.85
N SER A 108 -20.42 -10.67 1.72
CA SER A 108 -20.15 -9.38 2.35
C SER A 108 -19.84 -8.31 1.33
N SER A 109 -20.43 -7.14 1.49
CA SER A 109 -20.14 -5.98 0.64
C SER A 109 -18.74 -5.45 0.92
N SER A 110 -18.00 -5.16 -0.13
CA SER A 110 -16.70 -4.49 -0.01
C SER A 110 -16.85 -3.01 -0.25
N LYS A 111 -16.34 -2.20 0.68
CA LYS A 111 -16.18 -0.75 0.52
C LYS A 111 -14.85 -0.40 -0.12
N VAL A 112 -14.88 0.68 -0.88
CA VAL A 112 -13.68 1.31 -1.44
C VAL A 112 -13.58 2.74 -0.93
N VAL A 113 -12.47 3.05 -0.27
CA VAL A 113 -12.19 4.39 0.24
C VAL A 113 -10.82 4.86 -0.27
N LEU A 114 -10.79 6.04 -0.86
CA LEU A 114 -9.57 6.72 -1.25
C LEU A 114 -9.43 7.99 -0.41
N PHE A 115 -8.22 8.21 0.09
CA PHE A 115 -7.87 9.49 0.72
C PHE A 115 -6.44 9.89 0.35
N ALA A 116 -6.14 11.15 0.49
CA ALA A 116 -4.84 11.68 0.12
C ALA A 116 -4.20 12.50 1.24
N LEU A 117 -2.92 12.72 1.13
CA LEU A 117 -2.17 13.66 1.94
C LEU A 117 -1.09 14.33 1.07
N PRO A 118 -0.78 15.61 1.34
CA PRO A 118 0.38 16.25 0.74
C PRO A 118 1.65 15.45 1.07
N PHE A 119 2.46 15.17 0.07
CA PHE A 119 3.65 14.35 0.26
C PHE A 119 4.75 14.76 -0.71
N PRO A 120 5.41 15.90 -0.47
CA PRO A 120 6.38 16.47 -1.42
C PRO A 120 7.61 15.59 -1.60
N SER A 121 8.04 14.90 -0.56
CA SER A 121 9.20 14.00 -0.62
C SER A 121 9.10 12.90 0.43
N TYR A 122 9.67 11.73 0.15
CA TYR A 122 9.89 10.67 1.16
C TYR A 122 10.89 11.10 2.22
N SER A 123 11.87 11.87 1.85
CA SER A 123 12.88 12.43 2.74
C SER A 123 13.71 13.47 1.99
N ALA A 124 14.18 14.47 2.73
CA ALA A 124 15.24 15.36 2.29
C ALA A 124 16.63 14.74 2.55
N ALA A 125 16.74 13.59 3.21
CA ALA A 125 18.01 12.95 3.51
C ALA A 125 18.57 12.27 2.27
N GLU A 126 19.83 12.56 1.97
CA GLU A 126 20.59 11.96 0.88
C GLU A 126 20.88 10.48 1.14
N HIS A 127 21.01 10.10 2.42
CA HIS A 127 21.32 8.74 2.85
C HIS A 127 20.38 8.30 3.98
N TYR A 128 20.03 7.02 3.96
CA TYR A 128 19.28 6.34 5.01
C TYR A 128 20.12 5.29 5.68
N ARG A 129 20.16 5.31 7.01
CA ARG A 129 20.77 4.25 7.82
C ARG A 129 19.70 3.23 8.16
N LEU A 130 19.94 1.98 7.80
CA LEU A 130 19.01 0.88 8.05
C LEU A 130 19.61 -0.07 9.09
N SER A 131 18.86 -0.38 10.14
CA SER A 131 19.16 -1.50 11.02
C SER A 131 18.47 -2.77 10.54
N THR A 132 19.06 -3.93 10.78
CA THR A 132 18.38 -5.19 10.46
C THR A 132 17.19 -5.39 11.38
N ALA A 133 16.01 -5.67 10.82
CA ALA A 133 14.81 -5.98 11.58
C ALA A 133 14.99 -7.29 12.37
N THR A 134 14.47 -7.33 13.61
CA THR A 134 14.44 -8.55 14.43
C THR A 134 13.57 -9.64 13.78
N TRP A 135 12.46 -9.23 13.18
CA TRP A 135 11.52 -10.14 12.53
C TRP A 135 11.92 -10.42 11.08
N ARG A 136 11.80 -11.68 10.66
CA ARG A 136 12.01 -12.10 9.28
C ARG A 136 10.74 -11.99 8.46
N ARG A 137 10.86 -11.77 7.16
CA ARG A 137 9.74 -11.91 6.25
C ARG A 137 9.41 -13.39 6.09
N ALA A 138 8.15 -13.73 6.29
CA ALA A 138 7.66 -15.09 6.12
C ALA A 138 7.84 -15.54 4.65
N PRO A 139 8.03 -16.84 4.39
CA PRO A 139 8.06 -17.36 3.01
C PRO A 139 6.69 -17.27 2.34
N ALA A 140 6.66 -17.37 1.01
CA ALA A 140 5.43 -17.30 0.23
C ALA A 140 4.40 -18.41 0.57
N SER A 141 4.87 -19.51 1.17
CA SER A 141 4.01 -20.57 1.71
C SER A 141 3.24 -20.16 2.98
N CYS A 142 3.63 -19.08 3.65
CA CYS A 142 3.02 -18.59 4.90
C CYS A 142 2.20 -17.31 4.70
N HIS A 143 2.40 -16.60 3.60
CA HIS A 143 1.72 -15.33 3.35
C HIS A 143 1.58 -15.07 1.85
N PRO A 144 0.38 -14.64 1.38
CA PRO A 144 0.14 -14.37 -0.04
C PRO A 144 0.73 -13.01 -0.46
N TYR A 145 2.05 -12.92 -0.66
CA TYR A 145 2.75 -11.67 -1.01
C TYR A 145 2.37 -11.08 -2.36
N GLN A 146 1.61 -11.79 -3.19
CA GLN A 146 1.03 -11.26 -4.42
C GLN A 146 0.01 -10.15 -4.13
N ALA A 147 -0.64 -10.21 -2.95
CA ALA A 147 -1.55 -9.17 -2.50
C ALA A 147 -0.83 -8.13 -1.63
N LYS A 148 -1.23 -6.88 -1.77
CA LYS A 148 -0.84 -5.80 -0.87
C LYS A 148 -1.89 -5.64 0.22
N THR A 149 -1.64 -6.26 1.40
CA THR A 149 -2.61 -6.38 2.48
C THR A 149 -2.16 -5.67 3.75
N SER A 150 -3.10 -5.31 4.61
CA SER A 150 -2.82 -4.70 5.91
C SER A 150 -2.06 -5.65 6.84
N SER A 151 -2.32 -6.96 6.76
CA SER A 151 -1.65 -7.98 7.58
C SER A 151 -0.12 -7.99 7.45
N THR A 152 0.41 -7.68 6.27
CA THR A 152 1.86 -7.62 6.03
C THR A 152 2.54 -6.51 6.83
N TYR A 153 1.81 -5.43 7.13
CA TYR A 153 2.42 -4.21 7.66
C TYR A 153 2.46 -4.13 9.18
N ALA A 154 1.83 -5.05 9.90
CA ALA A 154 1.94 -5.13 11.36
C ALA A 154 3.40 -5.32 11.80
N LEU A 155 4.11 -6.28 11.19
CA LEU A 155 5.53 -6.50 11.48
C LEU A 155 6.42 -5.35 11.02
N SER A 156 6.06 -4.67 9.91
CA SER A 156 6.77 -3.46 9.48
C SER A 156 6.70 -2.37 10.54
N TYR A 157 5.52 -2.12 11.08
CA TYR A 157 5.30 -1.13 12.14
C TYR A 157 6.07 -1.48 13.41
N LEU A 158 5.97 -2.72 13.89
CA LEU A 158 6.65 -3.17 15.10
C LEU A 158 8.18 -3.10 14.94
N SER A 159 8.71 -3.54 13.81
CA SER A 159 10.15 -3.48 13.53
C SER A 159 10.65 -2.05 13.41
N HIS A 160 9.89 -1.17 12.76
CA HIS A 160 10.25 0.25 12.67
C HIS A 160 10.27 0.91 14.05
N ARG A 161 9.30 0.62 14.91
CA ARG A 161 9.28 1.12 16.30
C ARG A 161 10.42 0.60 17.14
N GLY A 162 10.80 -0.66 16.96
CA GLY A 162 11.88 -1.32 17.70
C GLY A 162 13.27 -1.15 17.06
N ARG A 163 13.42 -0.27 16.06
CA ARG A 163 14.74 -0.02 15.46
C ARG A 163 15.70 0.60 16.47
N ALA A 164 16.98 0.29 16.31
CA ALA A 164 18.02 0.87 17.15
C ALA A 164 18.11 2.40 16.96
N ASP A 165 18.52 3.09 18.01
CA ASP A 165 18.74 4.53 17.96
C ASP A 165 19.79 4.90 16.91
N GLY A 166 19.54 6.01 16.24
CA GLY A 166 20.42 6.49 15.20
C GLY A 166 20.21 5.86 13.82
N TYR A 167 19.22 4.99 13.65
CA TYR A 167 18.79 4.46 12.35
C TYR A 167 17.47 5.09 11.90
N ASP A 168 17.30 5.23 10.59
CA ASP A 168 16.14 5.90 9.99
C ASP A 168 15.01 4.91 9.70
N ASP A 169 15.36 3.65 9.35
CA ASP A 169 14.39 2.59 9.03
C ASP A 169 15.01 1.21 9.32
N VAL A 170 14.29 0.15 8.99
CA VAL A 170 14.74 -1.24 9.14
C VAL A 170 14.85 -1.94 7.80
N LEU A 171 15.77 -2.90 7.72
CA LEU A 171 15.96 -3.81 6.60
C LEU A 171 15.46 -5.20 7.00
N PHE A 172 14.44 -5.69 6.30
CA PHE A 172 13.95 -7.05 6.49
C PHE A 172 14.77 -8.05 5.69
N LEU A 173 15.07 -9.16 6.34
CA LEU A 173 15.64 -10.34 5.70
C LEU A 173 14.57 -11.43 5.58
N SER A 174 14.74 -12.32 4.62
CA SER A 174 13.97 -13.56 4.53
C SER A 174 14.41 -14.57 5.60
N THR A 175 13.72 -15.69 5.69
CA THR A 175 14.12 -16.85 6.53
C THR A 175 15.42 -17.49 6.07
N ALA A 176 15.91 -17.19 4.85
CA ALA A 176 17.20 -17.62 4.33
C ALA A 176 18.24 -16.47 4.36
N ASP A 177 18.04 -15.46 5.22
CA ASP A 177 18.90 -14.29 5.39
C ASP A 177 19.14 -13.43 4.13
N ALA A 178 18.35 -13.62 3.10
CA ALA A 178 18.39 -12.75 1.93
C ALA A 178 17.67 -11.43 2.18
N VAL A 179 18.23 -10.33 1.68
CA VAL A 179 17.63 -9.00 1.79
C VAL A 179 16.28 -8.96 1.05
N CYS A 180 15.26 -8.44 1.72
CA CYS A 180 13.91 -8.33 1.19
C CYS A 180 13.53 -6.87 0.88
N GLU A 181 13.19 -6.12 1.88
CA GLU A 181 12.65 -4.76 1.75
C GLU A 181 12.91 -3.96 3.03
N SER A 182 12.64 -2.66 3.02
CA SER A 182 12.52 -1.86 4.24
C SER A 182 11.09 -1.87 4.78
N SER A 183 10.81 -1.11 5.84
CA SER A 183 9.47 -1.11 6.46
C SER A 183 8.35 -0.67 5.52
N GLY A 184 8.63 0.24 4.61
CA GLY A 184 7.64 0.77 3.65
C GLY A 184 8.19 1.01 2.25
N ARG A 185 9.40 0.53 1.93
CA ARG A 185 10.09 0.79 0.66
C ARG A 185 10.69 -0.47 0.07
N MET A 186 10.84 -0.49 -1.24
CA MET A 186 11.63 -1.51 -1.91
C MET A 186 13.11 -1.20 -1.80
N CYS A 187 13.91 -2.26 -1.68
CA CYS A 187 15.37 -2.17 -1.77
C CYS A 187 15.82 -2.62 -3.15
N SER A 188 16.72 -1.88 -3.76
CA SER A 188 17.44 -2.28 -4.96
C SER A 188 18.93 -2.15 -4.70
N SER A 189 19.74 -3.01 -5.30
CA SER A 189 21.20 -2.86 -5.28
C SER A 189 21.69 -2.51 -6.67
N SER A 190 22.66 -1.60 -6.76
CA SER A 190 23.38 -1.32 -7.99
C SER A 190 24.84 -1.74 -7.83
N ARG A 191 25.38 -2.39 -8.85
CA ARG A 191 26.83 -2.45 -9.05
C ARG A 191 27.14 -1.43 -10.13
N GLU A 192 27.90 -0.41 -9.76
CA GLU A 192 28.15 0.76 -10.62
C GLU A 192 26.86 1.56 -10.92
N THR A 193 26.89 2.58 -11.72
CA THR A 193 25.84 3.58 -11.94
C THR A 193 24.49 3.08 -12.52
N HIS A 194 24.25 1.77 -12.58
CA HIS A 194 23.01 1.20 -13.09
C HIS A 194 22.21 0.51 -11.98
N CYS A 195 20.98 0.96 -11.77
CA CYS A 195 20.02 0.31 -10.89
C CYS A 195 19.70 -1.09 -11.43
N SER A 196 20.27 -2.11 -10.83
CA SER A 196 20.03 -3.50 -11.20
C SER A 196 18.88 -4.08 -10.37
N ARG A 197 18.04 -4.85 -11.03
CA ARG A 197 16.88 -5.67 -10.60
C ARG A 197 16.71 -5.92 -9.09
N PRO A 198 15.45 -6.13 -8.63
CA PRO A 198 15.17 -6.65 -7.30
C PRO A 198 16.02 -7.90 -7.01
N LEU A 199 16.45 -8.03 -5.77
CA LEU A 199 17.32 -9.11 -5.32
C LEU A 199 16.75 -10.50 -5.68
N PRO A 200 17.59 -11.52 -5.99
CA PRO A 200 17.21 -12.74 -6.70
C PRO A 200 16.14 -13.62 -6.05
N ASN A 201 15.83 -13.44 -4.79
CA ASN A 201 14.87 -14.27 -4.04
C ASN A 201 13.58 -13.55 -3.64
N TRP A 202 13.31 -12.39 -4.25
CA TRP A 202 12.04 -11.72 -4.05
C TRP A 202 10.95 -12.42 -4.88
N PRO A 203 9.79 -12.80 -4.30
CA PRO A 203 8.65 -13.21 -5.11
C PRO A 203 8.36 -12.09 -6.07
N ARG A 204 8.52 -12.34 -7.36
CA ARG A 204 8.34 -11.34 -8.42
C ARG A 204 6.96 -10.72 -8.28
N ARG A 205 6.89 -9.54 -7.72
CA ARG A 205 5.81 -8.64 -8.08
C ARG A 205 6.13 -8.26 -9.51
N ASP A 206 5.28 -8.66 -10.44
CA ASP A 206 5.41 -8.24 -11.83
C ASP A 206 5.16 -6.73 -11.89
N TYR A 207 6.21 -5.97 -11.60
CA TYR A 207 6.22 -4.56 -11.93
C TYR A 207 6.55 -4.47 -13.42
N PRO A 208 5.73 -3.80 -14.23
CA PRO A 208 6.06 -3.54 -15.61
C PRO A 208 7.43 -2.87 -15.63
N LYS A 209 8.29 -3.34 -16.53
CA LYS A 209 9.62 -2.79 -16.72
C LYS A 209 9.47 -1.30 -17.06
N GLY A 210 9.71 -0.44 -16.08
CA GLY A 210 9.69 1.00 -16.26
C GLY A 210 10.79 1.38 -17.23
N GLY A 211 10.40 1.87 -18.40
CA GLY A 211 11.30 2.58 -19.26
C GLY A 211 11.73 3.87 -18.56
N HIS A 212 13.01 4.06 -18.35
CA HIS A 212 13.59 5.31 -17.91
C HIS A 212 13.40 6.35 -19.02
N ARG A 213 12.81 7.47 -18.70
CA ARG A 213 13.17 8.81 -19.19
C ARG A 213 13.00 9.78 -18.04
#